data_1e4060c9fe142cc71461c3d807dfe12e
#
_entry.id   1e4060c9fe142cc71461c3d807dfe12e
#
_cell.length_a   1.000
_cell.length_b   1.000
_cell.length_c   1.000
_cell.angle_alpha   90.00
_cell.angle_beta   90.00
_cell.angle_gamma   90.00
#
_symmetry.space_group_name_H-M   'P 1'
#
loop_
_entity.id
_entity.type
_entity.pdbx_description
1 polymer ?
#
loop_
_entity_poly.entity_id
_entity_poly.type
_entity_poly.pdbx_seq_one_letter_code
_entity_poly.pdbx_strand_id
1 'polypeptide(L)'
;FLENVEAAVAGGVTLVQYRDTESSDRGKYARALRLLAMLRARGVPLVMNNDVDLAMAVGADGVHLGQSDLPAEVVRRLVGPSMTIGLSITCEADVATASRPCVDYVGIGPVYDATKTKADAAPEMGLAGFAAIRGMLADFPAVAIGGITPELARGIVAAGADGLAIVSAFSRAASPAEAARSFAEAFRSTSP
;
A
#
# COMPACT_ATOMS: atom_id res chain seq x y z
N PHE A 1 3.52 15.23 -10.56
CA PHE A 1 2.99 14.01 -9.93
C PHE A 1 3.26 12.77 -10.78
N LEU A 2 2.72 12.69 -12.01
CA LEU A 2 2.90 11.51 -12.88
C LEU A 2 4.38 11.19 -13.15
N GLU A 3 5.20 12.20 -13.43
CA GLU A 3 6.64 12.04 -13.65
C GLU A 3 7.35 11.41 -12.44
N ASN A 4 6.98 11.79 -11.22
CA ASN A 4 7.56 11.20 -10.01
C ASN A 4 7.15 9.73 -9.85
N VAL A 5 5.89 9.39 -10.15
CA VAL A 5 5.43 8.00 -10.11
C VAL A 5 6.12 7.18 -11.20
N GLU A 6 6.24 7.73 -12.40
CA GLU A 6 6.95 7.09 -13.51
C GLU A 6 8.42 6.81 -13.17
N ALA A 7 9.10 7.78 -12.56
CA ALA A 7 10.47 7.62 -12.10
C ALA A 7 10.59 6.55 -11.00
N ALA A 8 9.66 6.53 -10.04
CA ALA A 8 9.64 5.50 -8.99
C ALA A 8 9.41 4.10 -9.57
N VAL A 9 8.51 3.96 -10.54
CA VAL A 9 8.27 2.69 -11.26
C VAL A 9 9.52 2.24 -12.01
N ALA A 10 10.21 3.15 -12.69
CA ALA A 10 11.50 2.86 -13.33
C ALA A 10 12.59 2.47 -12.32
N GLY A 11 12.45 2.85 -11.05
CA GLY A 11 13.31 2.46 -9.94
C GLY A 11 12.97 1.11 -9.31
N GLY A 12 11.85 0.47 -9.67
CA GLY A 12 11.49 -0.87 -9.20
C GLY A 12 10.21 -0.93 -8.34
N VAL A 13 9.37 0.10 -8.33
CA VAL A 13 8.04 0.03 -7.72
C VAL A 13 7.17 -0.97 -8.49
N THR A 14 6.57 -1.91 -7.78
CA THR A 14 5.80 -3.05 -8.33
C THR A 14 4.29 -2.91 -8.19
N LEU A 15 3.81 -1.96 -7.39
CA LEU A 15 2.39 -1.63 -7.20
C LEU A 15 2.27 -0.15 -6.85
N VAL A 16 1.26 0.53 -7.39
CA VAL A 16 0.98 1.93 -7.04
C VAL A 16 -0.40 2.03 -6.40
N GLN A 17 -0.46 2.64 -5.20
CA GLN A 17 -1.72 3.02 -4.57
C GLN A 17 -1.97 4.52 -4.79
N TYR A 18 -3.13 4.85 -5.37
CA TYR A 18 -3.57 6.24 -5.53
C TYR A 18 -4.46 6.67 -4.38
N ARG A 19 -4.00 7.66 -3.62
CA ARG A 19 -4.73 8.30 -2.52
C ARG A 19 -4.78 9.81 -2.74
N ASP A 20 -5.98 10.37 -2.81
CA ASP A 20 -6.22 11.80 -2.97
C ASP A 20 -7.44 12.19 -2.12
N THR A 21 -7.23 12.96 -1.08
CA THR A 21 -8.28 13.36 -0.12
C THR A 21 -8.78 14.79 -0.34
N GLU A 22 -8.21 15.50 -1.31
CA GLU A 22 -8.49 16.92 -1.50
C GLU A 22 -9.29 17.21 -2.79
N SER A 23 -9.11 16.38 -3.82
CA SER A 23 -9.74 16.58 -5.11
C SER A 23 -11.20 16.11 -5.14
N SER A 24 -12.01 16.72 -6.00
CA SER A 24 -13.35 16.19 -6.33
C SER A 24 -13.24 14.83 -7.00
N ASP A 25 -14.31 14.02 -6.95
CA ASP A 25 -14.36 12.69 -7.57
C ASP A 25 -14.08 12.74 -9.08
N ARG A 26 -14.56 13.78 -9.78
CA ARG A 26 -14.22 14.02 -11.19
C ARG A 26 -12.72 14.24 -11.37
N GLY A 27 -12.07 14.97 -10.46
CA GLY A 27 -10.62 15.23 -10.48
C GLY A 27 -9.83 13.96 -10.20
N LYS A 28 -10.24 13.18 -9.19
CA LYS A 28 -9.66 11.87 -8.86
C LYS A 28 -9.77 10.92 -10.06
N TYR A 29 -10.96 10.82 -10.64
CA TYR A 29 -11.23 9.96 -11.81
C TYR A 29 -10.31 10.28 -12.99
N ALA A 30 -10.22 11.56 -13.37
CA ALA A 30 -9.39 11.98 -14.48
C ALA A 30 -7.89 11.70 -14.25
N ARG A 31 -7.40 11.91 -13.01
CA ARG A 31 -6.00 11.59 -12.66
C ARG A 31 -5.75 10.10 -12.62
N ALA A 32 -6.68 9.31 -12.05
CA ALA A 32 -6.56 7.87 -11.96
C ALA A 32 -6.50 7.21 -13.35
N LEU A 33 -7.31 7.68 -14.32
CA LEU A 33 -7.24 7.20 -15.71
C LEU A 33 -5.88 7.44 -16.35
N ARG A 34 -5.29 8.63 -16.15
CA ARG A 34 -3.95 8.95 -16.68
C ARG A 34 -2.88 8.09 -16.04
N LEU A 35 -2.99 7.89 -14.71
CA LEU A 35 -2.09 7.04 -13.94
C LEU A 35 -2.20 5.59 -14.41
N LEU A 36 -3.42 5.06 -14.54
CA LEU A 36 -3.67 3.70 -15.00
C LEU A 36 -3.09 3.44 -16.41
N ALA A 37 -3.26 4.39 -17.34
CA ALA A 37 -2.72 4.26 -18.68
C ALA A 37 -1.19 4.15 -18.67
N MET A 38 -0.52 4.98 -17.86
CA MET A 38 0.94 4.96 -17.70
C MET A 38 1.41 3.66 -17.03
N LEU A 39 0.74 3.19 -16.00
CA LEU A 39 1.09 1.99 -15.24
C LEU A 39 0.88 0.71 -16.06
N ARG A 40 -0.23 0.62 -16.82
CA ARG A 40 -0.51 -0.53 -17.71
C ARG A 40 0.57 -0.74 -18.76
N ALA A 41 1.11 0.35 -19.32
CA ALA A 41 2.23 0.28 -20.27
C ALA A 41 3.51 -0.33 -19.66
N ARG A 42 3.57 -0.44 -18.33
CA ARG A 42 4.72 -0.97 -17.56
C ARG A 42 4.40 -2.26 -16.81
N GLY A 43 3.18 -2.77 -16.93
CA GLY A 43 2.72 -3.96 -16.21
C GLY A 43 2.63 -3.76 -14.69
N VAL A 44 2.44 -2.52 -14.21
CA VAL A 44 2.34 -2.19 -12.79
C VAL A 44 0.87 -1.98 -12.42
N PRO A 45 0.31 -2.71 -11.44
CA PRO A 45 -1.08 -2.56 -11.02
C PRO A 45 -1.34 -1.26 -10.28
N LEU A 46 -2.56 -0.74 -10.47
CA LEU A 46 -3.12 0.41 -9.77
C LEU A 46 -4.14 -0.04 -8.72
N VAL A 47 -3.94 0.35 -7.47
CA VAL A 47 -4.89 0.19 -6.37
C VAL A 47 -5.44 1.55 -5.97
N MET A 48 -6.76 1.69 -5.86
CA MET A 48 -7.41 2.89 -5.33
C MET A 48 -7.51 2.82 -3.81
N ASN A 49 -7.30 3.95 -3.13
CA ASN A 49 -7.48 4.00 -1.68
C ASN A 49 -8.92 4.35 -1.34
N ASN A 50 -9.63 3.47 -0.61
CA ASN A 50 -10.99 3.60 -0.08
C ASN A 50 -12.13 3.73 -1.12
N ASP A 51 -11.94 4.44 -2.21
CA ASP A 51 -12.96 4.83 -3.19
C ASP A 51 -13.33 3.63 -4.09
N VAL A 52 -14.18 2.71 -3.61
CA VAL A 52 -14.59 1.46 -4.32
C VAL A 52 -15.28 1.76 -5.65
N ASP A 53 -16.19 2.72 -5.66
CA ASP A 53 -16.91 3.17 -6.85
C ASP A 53 -15.98 3.75 -7.91
N LEU A 54 -15.01 4.56 -7.50
CA LEU A 54 -13.97 5.08 -8.40
C LEU A 54 -13.05 3.96 -8.89
N ALA A 55 -12.68 3.00 -8.05
CA ALA A 55 -11.88 1.84 -8.46
C ALA A 55 -12.59 1.07 -9.59
N MET A 56 -13.88 0.83 -9.45
CA MET A 56 -14.72 0.17 -10.48
C MET A 56 -14.84 1.04 -11.74
N ALA A 57 -15.13 2.33 -11.59
CA ALA A 57 -15.33 3.25 -12.71
C ALA A 57 -14.05 3.46 -13.55
N VAL A 58 -12.88 3.48 -12.90
CA VAL A 58 -11.57 3.60 -13.55
C VAL A 58 -11.13 2.28 -14.18
N GLY A 59 -11.63 1.15 -13.67
CA GLY A 59 -11.13 -0.18 -13.98
C GLY A 59 -9.75 -0.42 -13.38
N ALA A 60 -9.55 0.02 -12.12
CA ALA A 60 -8.33 -0.23 -11.37
C ALA A 60 -8.16 -1.72 -11.07
N ASP A 61 -6.92 -2.13 -10.78
CA ASP A 61 -6.59 -3.53 -10.49
C ASP A 61 -6.97 -3.92 -9.06
N GLY A 62 -7.18 -2.93 -8.17
CA GLY A 62 -7.57 -3.19 -6.79
C GLY A 62 -8.08 -1.96 -6.04
N VAL A 63 -8.51 -2.23 -4.80
CA VAL A 63 -8.88 -1.22 -3.80
C VAL A 63 -8.25 -1.57 -2.46
N HIS A 64 -7.81 -0.57 -1.70
CA HIS A 64 -7.29 -0.74 -0.35
C HIS A 64 -8.22 -0.08 0.66
N LEU A 65 -8.66 -0.83 1.65
CA LEU A 65 -9.66 -0.44 2.64
C LEU A 65 -9.02 -0.17 4.01
N GLY A 66 -9.55 0.81 4.73
CA GLY A 66 -9.32 0.98 6.15
C GLY A 66 -10.40 0.28 6.99
N GLN A 67 -10.20 0.24 8.30
CA GLN A 67 -11.15 -0.40 9.25
C GLN A 67 -12.49 0.34 9.37
N SER A 68 -12.55 1.62 9.01
CA SER A 68 -13.77 2.42 9.01
C SER A 68 -14.52 2.45 7.68
N ASP A 69 -13.97 1.82 6.63
CA ASP A 69 -14.59 1.74 5.32
C ASP A 69 -15.63 0.62 5.25
N LEU A 70 -16.20 0.38 4.08
CA LEU A 70 -17.10 -0.76 3.88
C LEU A 70 -16.38 -2.08 4.22
N PRO A 71 -17.05 -3.02 4.92
CA PRO A 71 -16.47 -4.33 5.20
C PRO A 71 -15.99 -5.03 3.92
N ALA A 72 -14.84 -5.70 4.00
CA ALA A 72 -14.22 -6.36 2.84
C ALA A 72 -15.14 -7.38 2.15
N GLU A 73 -16.01 -8.06 2.92
CA GLU A 73 -17.01 -9.00 2.40
C GLU A 73 -18.06 -8.30 1.53
N VAL A 74 -18.43 -7.07 1.89
CA VAL A 74 -19.35 -6.25 1.11
C VAL A 74 -18.67 -5.80 -0.18
N VAL A 75 -17.46 -5.29 -0.06
CA VAL A 75 -16.67 -4.83 -1.21
C VAL A 75 -16.40 -5.99 -2.17
N ARG A 76 -16.02 -7.18 -1.68
CA ARG A 76 -15.78 -8.35 -2.51
C ARG A 76 -17.02 -8.74 -3.34
N ARG A 77 -18.21 -8.64 -2.78
CA ARG A 77 -19.46 -8.88 -3.55
C ARG A 77 -19.69 -7.83 -4.64
N LEU A 78 -19.29 -6.59 -4.42
CA LEU A 78 -19.43 -5.50 -5.40
C LEU A 78 -18.41 -5.62 -6.54
N VAL A 79 -17.16 -5.88 -6.22
CA VAL A 79 -16.05 -5.83 -7.20
C VAL A 79 -15.77 -7.19 -7.86
N GLY A 80 -16.34 -8.27 -7.34
CA GLY A 80 -16.12 -9.63 -7.86
C GLY A 80 -14.76 -10.22 -7.44
N PRO A 81 -14.42 -11.42 -7.96
CA PRO A 81 -13.24 -12.17 -7.50
C PRO A 81 -11.92 -11.69 -8.10
N SER A 82 -11.93 -10.90 -9.16
CA SER A 82 -10.72 -10.52 -9.91
C SER A 82 -10.04 -9.26 -9.40
N MET A 83 -10.77 -8.36 -8.72
CA MET A 83 -10.18 -7.13 -8.18
C MET A 83 -9.45 -7.43 -6.87
N THR A 84 -8.22 -6.98 -6.76
CA THR A 84 -7.42 -7.11 -5.53
C THR A 84 -8.00 -6.23 -4.41
N ILE A 85 -8.19 -6.80 -3.22
CA ILE A 85 -8.62 -6.07 -2.02
C ILE A 85 -7.50 -6.12 -0.97
N GLY A 86 -6.98 -4.95 -0.63
CA GLY A 86 -6.09 -4.75 0.52
C GLY A 86 -6.86 -4.27 1.74
N LEU A 87 -6.38 -4.59 2.93
CA LEU A 87 -6.98 -4.14 4.20
C LEU A 87 -5.90 -3.64 5.16
N SER A 88 -6.13 -2.46 5.74
CA SER A 88 -5.25 -1.90 6.78
C SER A 88 -5.42 -2.63 8.11
N ILE A 89 -4.30 -2.99 8.75
CA ILE A 89 -4.23 -3.54 10.11
C ILE A 89 -3.41 -2.57 10.96
N THR A 90 -4.04 -1.97 11.96
CA THR A 90 -3.41 -0.95 12.81
C THR A 90 -3.16 -1.45 14.24
N CYS A 91 -3.80 -2.53 14.64
CA CYS A 91 -3.63 -3.19 15.93
C CYS A 91 -3.97 -4.69 15.83
N GLU A 92 -3.69 -5.45 16.89
CA GLU A 92 -3.97 -6.89 16.93
C GLU A 92 -5.46 -7.22 16.76
N ALA A 93 -6.36 -6.36 17.26
CA ALA A 93 -7.81 -6.57 17.14
C ALA A 93 -8.28 -6.56 15.67
N ASP A 94 -7.61 -5.81 14.80
CA ASP A 94 -7.94 -5.73 13.37
C ASP A 94 -7.65 -7.03 12.63
N VAL A 95 -6.78 -7.90 13.16
CA VAL A 95 -6.40 -9.17 12.50
C VAL A 95 -7.62 -10.03 12.21
N ALA A 96 -8.62 -10.03 13.08
CA ALA A 96 -9.85 -10.79 12.92
C ALA A 96 -10.68 -10.35 11.70
N THR A 97 -10.48 -9.14 11.19
CA THR A 97 -11.18 -8.62 9.99
C THR A 97 -10.54 -9.08 8.68
N ALA A 98 -9.32 -9.63 8.73
CA ALA A 98 -8.63 -10.14 7.55
C ALA A 98 -9.14 -11.55 7.20
N SER A 99 -10.18 -11.62 6.37
CA SER A 99 -10.79 -12.87 5.93
C SER A 99 -10.31 -13.27 4.54
N ARG A 100 -9.72 -14.46 4.39
CA ARG A 100 -9.12 -14.96 3.14
C ARG A 100 -10.02 -14.93 1.91
N PRO A 101 -11.30 -15.28 1.93
CA PRO A 101 -12.10 -15.18 0.71
C PRO A 101 -12.31 -13.73 0.23
N CYS A 102 -12.14 -12.74 1.12
CA CYS A 102 -12.51 -11.36 0.87
C CYS A 102 -11.33 -10.41 0.72
N VAL A 103 -10.20 -10.70 1.39
CA VAL A 103 -8.99 -9.87 1.41
C VAL A 103 -7.83 -10.62 0.78
N ASP A 104 -7.07 -9.98 -0.09
CA ASP A 104 -5.93 -10.58 -0.78
C ASP A 104 -4.60 -10.28 -0.10
N TYR A 105 -4.45 -9.09 0.49
CA TYR A 105 -3.27 -8.69 1.25
C TYR A 105 -3.64 -7.72 2.37
N VAL A 106 -2.74 -7.57 3.34
CA VAL A 106 -2.90 -6.59 4.43
C VAL A 106 -1.78 -5.55 4.43
N GLY A 107 -2.13 -4.32 4.84
CA GLY A 107 -1.18 -3.26 5.12
C GLY A 107 -1.04 -3.08 6.63
N ILE A 108 0.09 -3.46 7.21
CA ILE A 108 0.35 -3.39 8.65
C ILE A 108 1.08 -2.09 8.99
N GLY A 109 0.50 -1.27 9.85
CA GLY A 109 1.12 -0.03 10.28
C GLY A 109 0.18 0.95 10.99
N PRO A 110 0.71 2.13 11.39
CA PRO A 110 2.05 2.62 11.04
C PRO A 110 3.15 1.93 11.85
N VAL A 111 4.20 1.46 11.16
CA VAL A 111 5.35 0.86 11.86
C VAL A 111 6.13 1.92 12.61
N TYR A 112 6.36 3.07 11.98
CA TYR A 112 7.00 4.25 12.57
C TYR A 112 6.13 5.50 12.33
N ASP A 113 6.53 6.66 12.86
CA ASP A 113 5.76 7.90 12.77
C ASP A 113 5.33 8.24 11.33
N ALA A 114 4.04 8.21 11.08
CA ALA A 114 3.40 8.52 9.81
C ALA A 114 2.64 9.86 9.82
N THR A 115 2.68 10.63 10.89
CA THR A 115 1.92 11.89 11.07
C THR A 115 2.23 12.93 9.99
N LYS A 116 3.44 12.86 9.40
CA LYS A 116 3.86 13.74 8.29
C LYS A 116 3.10 13.47 6.96
N THR A 117 2.41 12.35 6.84
CA THR A 117 1.67 11.94 5.63
C THR A 117 0.18 11.71 5.88
N LYS A 118 -0.20 11.42 7.13
CA LYS A 118 -1.56 11.22 7.56
C LYS A 118 -1.70 11.80 8.97
N ALA A 119 -2.35 12.96 9.09
CA ALA A 119 -2.47 13.69 10.36
C ALA A 119 -3.21 12.89 11.45
N ASP A 120 -4.14 12.02 11.04
CA ASP A 120 -4.93 11.11 11.87
C ASP A 120 -4.35 9.69 11.91
N ALA A 121 -3.05 9.53 11.68
CA ALA A 121 -2.40 8.23 11.78
C ALA A 121 -2.55 7.64 13.19
N ALA A 122 -2.80 6.33 13.27
CA ALA A 122 -2.73 5.59 14.52
C ALA A 122 -1.33 5.73 15.15
N PRO A 123 -1.17 5.49 16.47
CA PRO A 123 0.15 5.45 17.10
C PRO A 123 1.08 4.43 16.41
N GLU A 124 2.36 4.76 16.34
CA GLU A 124 3.36 3.84 15.80
C GLU A 124 3.46 2.57 16.65
N MET A 125 3.56 1.43 16.01
CA MET A 125 3.67 0.14 16.69
C MET A 125 5.10 -0.35 16.88
N GLY A 126 6.05 0.25 16.22
CA GLY A 126 7.43 -0.20 16.15
C GLY A 126 7.61 -1.53 15.42
N LEU A 127 8.88 -1.94 15.28
CA LEU A 127 9.22 -3.21 14.62
C LEU A 127 8.69 -4.42 15.40
N ALA A 128 8.68 -4.35 16.74
CA ALA A 128 8.17 -5.43 17.58
C ALA A 128 6.65 -5.63 17.40
N GLY A 129 5.89 -4.53 17.37
CA GLY A 129 4.44 -4.58 17.11
C GLY A 129 4.12 -5.11 15.71
N PHE A 130 4.88 -4.66 14.69
CA PHE A 130 4.78 -5.21 13.34
C PHE A 130 5.01 -6.73 13.32
N ALA A 131 6.09 -7.21 13.94
CA ALA A 131 6.43 -8.64 13.98
C ALA A 131 5.36 -9.46 14.72
N ALA A 132 4.79 -8.94 15.81
CA ALA A 132 3.72 -9.60 16.55
C ALA A 132 2.46 -9.78 15.68
N ILE A 133 1.98 -8.71 15.03
CA ILE A 133 0.81 -8.76 14.13
C ILE A 133 1.11 -9.66 12.93
N ARG A 134 2.30 -9.55 12.32
CA ARG A 134 2.72 -10.41 11.21
C ARG A 134 2.66 -11.88 11.55
N GLY A 135 3.11 -12.25 12.77
CA GLY A 135 3.04 -13.63 13.29
C GLY A 135 1.62 -14.19 13.44
N MET A 136 0.62 -13.32 13.70
CA MET A 136 -0.79 -13.72 13.81
C MET A 136 -1.44 -13.97 12.43
N LEU A 137 -0.86 -13.47 11.34
CA LEU A 137 -1.44 -13.52 10.00
C LEU A 137 -1.02 -14.71 9.15
N ALA A 138 -0.22 -15.63 9.72
CA ALA A 138 0.32 -16.81 9.02
C ALA A 138 0.88 -16.47 7.62
N ASP A 139 0.34 -17.09 6.55
CA ASP A 139 0.78 -16.88 5.16
C ASP A 139 0.10 -15.71 4.46
N PHE A 140 -0.59 -14.82 5.17
CA PHE A 140 -1.25 -13.68 4.55
C PHE A 140 -0.20 -12.74 3.96
N PRO A 141 -0.29 -12.33 2.67
CA PRO A 141 0.62 -11.33 2.13
C PRO A 141 0.52 -10.03 2.93
N ALA A 142 1.64 -9.57 3.48
CA ALA A 142 1.69 -8.45 4.40
C ALA A 142 2.66 -7.36 3.93
N VAL A 143 2.13 -6.15 3.77
CA VAL A 143 2.89 -4.96 3.40
C VAL A 143 3.05 -4.06 4.62
N ALA A 144 4.27 -3.70 4.97
CA ALA A 144 4.53 -2.74 6.04
C ALA A 144 4.37 -1.30 5.53
N ILE A 145 3.76 -0.43 6.35
CA ILE A 145 3.53 0.99 6.03
C ILE A 145 3.80 1.88 7.24
N GLY A 146 4.19 3.12 6.99
CA GLY A 146 4.34 4.19 7.98
C GLY A 146 5.78 4.45 8.39
N GLY A 147 6.28 5.66 8.11
CA GLY A 147 7.57 6.17 8.54
C GLY A 147 8.81 5.40 8.07
N ILE A 148 8.68 4.56 7.05
CA ILE A 148 9.75 3.66 6.61
C ILE A 148 10.81 4.44 5.82
N THR A 149 12.08 4.29 6.23
CA THR A 149 13.26 4.79 5.52
C THR A 149 14.09 3.63 4.96
N PRO A 150 15.00 3.86 4.01
CA PRO A 150 15.86 2.79 3.49
C PRO A 150 16.67 2.05 4.57
N GLU A 151 17.10 2.74 5.61
CA GLU A 151 17.86 2.17 6.73
C GLU A 151 17.01 1.19 7.56
N LEU A 152 15.72 1.49 7.70
CA LEU A 152 14.76 0.68 8.48
C LEU A 152 14.21 -0.50 7.67
N ALA A 153 14.24 -0.41 6.35
CA ALA A 153 13.61 -1.35 5.44
C ALA A 153 14.07 -2.80 5.65
N ARG A 154 15.38 -3.02 5.83
CA ARG A 154 15.95 -4.38 6.03
C ARG A 154 15.41 -5.07 7.29
N GLY A 155 15.29 -4.33 8.40
CA GLY A 155 14.74 -4.87 9.64
C GLY A 155 13.28 -5.29 9.49
N ILE A 156 12.50 -4.52 8.73
CA ILE A 156 11.08 -4.80 8.48
C ILE A 156 10.92 -6.02 7.57
N VAL A 157 11.73 -6.14 6.52
CA VAL A 157 11.74 -7.31 5.63
C VAL A 157 12.17 -8.56 6.41
N ALA A 158 13.20 -8.47 7.25
CA ALA A 158 13.64 -9.56 8.13
C ALA A 158 12.56 -9.96 9.16
N ALA A 159 11.69 -9.04 9.56
CA ALA A 159 10.53 -9.32 10.41
C ALA A 159 9.34 -9.92 9.65
N GLY A 160 9.49 -10.23 8.36
CA GLY A 160 8.52 -10.97 7.56
C GLY A 160 7.59 -10.12 6.70
N ALA A 161 7.94 -8.87 6.39
CA ALA A 161 7.19 -8.10 5.40
C ALA A 161 7.41 -8.64 3.97
N ASP A 162 6.32 -8.87 3.25
CA ASP A 162 6.34 -9.26 1.84
C ASP A 162 6.46 -8.06 0.91
N GLY A 163 6.18 -6.85 1.43
CA GLY A 163 6.27 -5.58 0.71
C GLY A 163 6.41 -4.38 1.65
N LEU A 164 6.80 -3.24 1.06
CA LEU A 164 6.90 -1.95 1.76
C LEU A 164 6.06 -0.90 1.02
N ALA A 165 5.16 -0.23 1.73
CA ALA A 165 4.40 0.91 1.21
C ALA A 165 5.08 2.23 1.62
N ILE A 166 5.56 2.96 0.63
CA ILE A 166 6.38 4.15 0.81
C ILE A 166 5.65 5.37 0.25
N VAL A 167 5.55 6.44 1.01
CA VAL A 167 4.94 7.71 0.59
C VAL A 167 5.93 8.86 0.67
N SER A 168 6.30 9.26 1.88
CA SER A 168 7.09 10.49 2.10
C SER A 168 8.51 10.40 1.55
N ALA A 169 9.10 9.23 1.54
CA ALA A 169 10.44 9.04 0.99
C ALA A 169 10.48 9.23 -0.54
N PHE A 170 9.37 8.97 -1.25
CA PHE A 170 9.28 9.25 -2.70
C PHE A 170 8.89 10.70 -2.97
N SER A 171 7.91 11.25 -2.24
CA SER A 171 7.41 12.60 -2.49
C SER A 171 8.44 13.71 -2.18
N ARG A 172 9.45 13.42 -1.35
CA ARG A 172 10.51 14.34 -0.95
C ARG A 172 11.87 14.02 -1.57
N ALA A 173 11.99 12.93 -2.31
CA ALA A 173 13.25 12.54 -2.93
C ALA A 173 13.60 13.47 -4.09
N ALA A 174 14.86 13.84 -4.19
CA ALA A 174 15.40 14.50 -5.38
C ALA A 174 15.35 13.56 -6.61
N SER A 175 15.48 12.25 -6.38
CA SER A 175 15.36 11.20 -7.39
C SER A 175 14.44 10.07 -6.87
N PRO A 176 13.15 10.05 -7.26
CA PRO A 176 12.25 8.95 -6.87
C PRO A 176 12.71 7.57 -7.35
N ALA A 177 13.42 7.51 -8.49
CA ALA A 177 13.97 6.27 -9.01
C ALA A 177 15.11 5.71 -8.12
N GLU A 178 16.00 6.56 -7.61
CA GLU A 178 17.05 6.13 -6.68
C GLU A 178 16.47 5.71 -5.33
N ALA A 179 15.50 6.47 -4.82
CA ALA A 179 14.79 6.09 -3.61
C ALA A 179 14.13 4.71 -3.76
N ALA A 180 13.45 4.44 -4.88
CA ALA A 180 12.83 3.14 -5.13
C ALA A 180 13.87 2.01 -5.17
N ARG A 181 15.02 2.21 -5.83
CA ARG A 181 16.12 1.22 -5.84
C ARG A 181 16.64 0.92 -4.44
N SER A 182 16.82 1.95 -3.60
CA SER A 182 17.30 1.76 -2.22
C SER A 182 16.35 0.89 -1.39
N PHE A 183 15.04 1.03 -1.55
CA PHE A 183 14.07 0.15 -0.90
C PHE A 183 14.08 -1.27 -1.50
N ALA A 184 14.19 -1.41 -2.80
CA ALA A 184 14.24 -2.72 -3.46
C ALA A 184 15.46 -3.55 -3.03
N GLU A 185 16.58 -2.93 -2.68
CA GLU A 185 17.77 -3.60 -2.16
C GLU A 185 17.53 -4.32 -0.83
N ALA A 186 16.56 -3.86 -0.01
CA ALA A 186 16.22 -4.52 1.26
C ALA A 186 15.75 -5.96 1.05
N PHE A 187 15.08 -6.26 -0.07
CA PHE A 187 14.60 -7.60 -0.41
C PHE A 187 15.70 -8.49 -1.01
N ARG A 188 16.67 -7.91 -1.73
CA ARG A 188 17.74 -8.69 -2.37
C ARG A 188 18.73 -9.27 -1.37
N SER A 189 18.93 -8.60 -0.24
CA SER A 189 19.90 -9.00 0.78
C SER A 189 19.36 -10.01 1.79
N THR A 190 18.07 -10.38 1.69
CA THR A 190 17.41 -11.38 2.56
C THR A 190 17.17 -12.71 1.86
N SER A 191 17.50 -12.84 0.57
CA SER A 191 17.54 -14.17 -0.10
C SER A 191 18.77 -14.92 0.38
N PRO A 192 18.61 -16.17 0.86
CA PRO A 192 19.72 -17.04 1.32
C PRO A 192 20.69 -17.39 0.21
#